data_f7341f8b9c1b2fc860f81b154c9f7b33
#
_entry.id   f7341f8b9c1b2fc860f81b154c9f7b33
#
_cell.length_a   1.000
_cell.length_b   1.000
_cell.length_c   1.000
_cell.angle_alpha   90.00
_cell.angle_beta   90.00
_cell.angle_gamma   90.00
#
_symmetry.space_group_name_H-M   'P 1'
#
loop_
_entity.id
_entity.type
_entity.pdbx_description
1 polymer ?
#
loop_
_entity_poly.entity_id
_entity_poly.type
_entity_poly.pdbx_seq_one_letter_code
_entity_poly.pdbx_strand_id
1 'polypeptide(L)'
;MSKVVFLSNVDRRFAMMQVALQQLQQENLLSNDSVCAKLSDNTVWNDEWQKLLEDADILLLKWMGAGLDTPFFKKLLPFIKKHQLRYYIDAAGTEEEELVSGIEKNDLEKLKAYALYSGMKNYRNLFLYANGILTGKTDIELPDPMYWSAIYHPKAKTVYTDLAAYSTAETA
;
A
#
# COMPACT_ATOMS: atom_id res chain seq x y z
N MET A 1 -0.94 -5.85 -18.52
CA MET A 1 -0.76 -5.13 -17.24
C MET A 1 -1.39 -5.99 -16.18
N SER A 2 -0.78 -6.05 -15.00
CA SER A 2 -1.28 -6.91 -13.92
C SER A 2 -2.38 -6.22 -13.14
N LYS A 3 -3.28 -7.01 -12.55
CA LYS A 3 -4.37 -6.53 -11.69
C LYS A 3 -3.90 -6.46 -10.24
N VAL A 4 -3.72 -5.26 -9.74
CA VAL A 4 -3.40 -4.97 -8.34
C VAL A 4 -4.69 -4.69 -7.57
N VAL A 5 -4.94 -5.40 -6.50
CA VAL A 5 -6.07 -5.15 -5.60
C VAL A 5 -5.54 -4.61 -4.28
N PHE A 6 -6.04 -3.44 -3.88
CA PHE A 6 -5.77 -2.86 -2.59
C PHE A 6 -7.04 -2.79 -1.74
N LEU A 7 -7.00 -3.38 -0.56
CA LEU A 7 -8.12 -3.36 0.40
C LEU A 7 -7.71 -2.64 1.68
N SER A 8 -8.60 -1.82 2.25
CA SER A 8 -8.32 -1.15 3.51
C SER A 8 -9.58 -0.75 4.26
N ASN A 9 -9.52 -0.79 5.61
CA ASN A 9 -10.50 -0.17 6.49
C ASN A 9 -10.02 1.18 7.07
N VAL A 10 -8.88 1.72 6.61
CA VAL A 10 -8.28 2.96 7.13
C VAL A 10 -8.69 4.17 6.28
N ASP A 11 -9.65 4.96 6.74
CA ASP A 11 -10.28 6.06 5.99
C ASP A 11 -9.31 7.12 5.44
N ARG A 12 -8.43 7.64 6.27
CA ARG A 12 -7.56 8.76 5.90
C ARG A 12 -6.61 8.45 4.73
N ARG A 13 -6.12 7.23 4.66
CA ARG A 13 -5.18 6.80 3.62
C ARG A 13 -5.91 6.34 2.37
N PHE A 14 -7.08 5.76 2.55
CA PHE A 14 -7.87 5.16 1.47
C PHE A 14 -8.18 6.16 0.34
N ALA A 15 -8.65 7.36 0.66
CA ALA A 15 -8.98 8.37 -0.34
C ALA A 15 -7.78 8.76 -1.21
N MET A 16 -6.60 8.97 -0.59
CA MET A 16 -5.38 9.28 -1.35
C MET A 16 -4.91 8.10 -2.21
N MET A 17 -5.02 6.88 -1.71
CA MET A 17 -4.69 5.68 -2.49
C MET A 17 -5.62 5.52 -3.68
N GLN A 18 -6.91 5.79 -3.53
CA GLN A 18 -7.88 5.77 -4.60
C GLN A 18 -7.53 6.78 -5.70
N VAL A 19 -7.17 8.01 -5.32
CA VAL A 19 -6.73 9.05 -6.26
C VAL A 19 -5.42 8.63 -6.96
N ALA A 20 -4.45 8.10 -6.21
CA ALA A 20 -3.19 7.62 -6.79
C ALA A 20 -3.42 6.52 -7.84
N LEU A 21 -4.27 5.55 -7.53
CA LEU A 21 -4.66 4.50 -8.46
C LEU A 21 -5.32 5.06 -9.73
N GLN A 22 -6.31 5.94 -9.57
CA GLN A 22 -7.02 6.56 -10.71
C GLN A 22 -6.07 7.35 -11.63
N GLN A 23 -5.12 8.09 -11.06
CA GLN A 23 -4.11 8.79 -11.86
C GLN A 23 -3.25 7.83 -12.68
N LEU A 24 -2.78 6.73 -12.07
CA LEU A 24 -1.99 5.73 -12.76
C LEU A 24 -2.75 5.02 -13.88
N GLN A 25 -4.05 4.78 -13.68
CA GLN A 25 -4.93 4.23 -14.71
C GLN A 25 -5.14 5.20 -15.87
N GLN A 26 -5.38 6.49 -15.59
CA GLN A 26 -5.50 7.53 -16.60
C GLN A 26 -4.21 7.74 -17.43
N GLU A 27 -3.06 7.55 -16.79
CA GLU A 27 -1.74 7.61 -17.43
C GLU A 27 -1.37 6.30 -18.16
N ASN A 28 -2.21 5.27 -18.13
CA ASN A 28 -1.96 3.93 -18.67
C ASN A 28 -0.71 3.23 -18.07
N LEU A 29 -0.37 3.56 -16.84
CA LEU A 29 0.75 2.96 -16.09
C LEU A 29 0.31 1.76 -15.26
N LEU A 30 -0.99 1.58 -15.03
CA LEU A 30 -1.57 0.46 -14.32
C LEU A 30 -2.84 -0.03 -15.04
N SER A 31 -3.19 -1.32 -14.85
CA SER A 31 -4.41 -1.88 -15.43
C SER A 31 -5.67 -1.18 -14.91
N ASN A 32 -6.63 -0.92 -15.80
CA ASN A 32 -7.95 -0.41 -15.43
C ASN A 32 -8.75 -1.39 -14.56
N ASP A 33 -8.37 -2.67 -14.53
CA ASP A 33 -8.98 -3.70 -13.67
C ASP A 33 -8.42 -3.69 -12.24
N SER A 34 -7.36 -2.89 -11.99
CA SER A 34 -6.83 -2.70 -10.64
C SER A 34 -7.82 -1.93 -9.78
N VAL A 35 -7.97 -2.34 -8.53
CA VAL A 35 -9.04 -1.84 -7.65
C VAL A 35 -8.50 -1.41 -6.29
N CYS A 36 -9.03 -0.31 -5.79
CA CYS A 36 -8.90 0.11 -4.41
C CYS A 36 -10.30 0.05 -3.76
N ALA A 37 -10.52 -0.90 -2.85
CA ALA A 37 -11.81 -1.11 -2.21
C ALA A 37 -11.75 -0.95 -0.69
N LYS A 38 -12.78 -0.32 -0.14
CA LYS A 38 -12.90 -0.06 1.29
C LYS A 38 -13.51 -1.26 2.01
N LEU A 39 -12.91 -1.63 3.13
CA LEU A 39 -13.46 -2.57 4.09
C LEU A 39 -14.07 -1.84 5.29
N SER A 40 -14.92 -2.51 6.02
CA SER A 40 -15.41 -2.14 7.34
C SER A 40 -15.43 -3.38 8.24
N ASP A 41 -15.58 -3.18 9.55
CA ASP A 41 -15.69 -4.28 10.50
C ASP A 41 -16.91 -5.19 10.23
N ASN A 42 -17.92 -4.65 9.54
CA ASN A 42 -19.12 -5.36 9.14
C ASN A 42 -19.05 -5.93 7.71
N THR A 43 -17.90 -5.85 7.05
CA THR A 43 -17.76 -6.42 5.71
C THR A 43 -17.96 -7.93 5.76
N VAL A 44 -18.87 -8.42 4.93
CA VAL A 44 -19.18 -9.84 4.80
C VAL A 44 -18.63 -10.34 3.47
N TRP A 45 -18.02 -11.53 3.50
CA TRP A 45 -17.56 -12.22 2.30
C TRP A 45 -18.76 -12.63 1.43
N ASN A 46 -18.70 -12.29 0.15
CA ASN A 46 -19.72 -12.62 -0.85
C ASN A 46 -19.07 -12.89 -2.21
N ASP A 47 -19.90 -13.21 -3.21
CA ASP A 47 -19.46 -13.53 -4.57
C ASP A 47 -18.73 -12.36 -5.27
N GLU A 48 -19.06 -11.11 -4.91
CA GLU A 48 -18.38 -9.93 -5.46
C GLU A 48 -16.90 -9.88 -5.03
N TRP A 49 -16.62 -10.15 -3.75
CA TRP A 49 -15.26 -10.24 -3.24
C TRP A 49 -14.49 -11.40 -3.87
N GLN A 50 -15.16 -12.55 -4.01
CA GLN A 50 -14.58 -13.71 -4.66
C GLN A 50 -14.20 -13.37 -6.10
N LYS A 51 -15.12 -12.84 -6.89
CA LYS A 51 -14.89 -12.44 -8.28
C LYS A 51 -13.81 -11.36 -8.41
N LEU A 52 -13.78 -10.38 -7.48
CA LEU A 52 -12.75 -9.35 -7.46
C LEU A 52 -11.35 -9.93 -7.34
N LEU A 53 -11.18 -10.97 -6.52
CA LEU A 53 -9.90 -11.57 -6.18
C LEU A 53 -9.50 -12.76 -7.07
N GLU A 54 -10.44 -13.41 -7.77
CA GLU A 54 -10.14 -14.53 -8.67
C GLU A 54 -9.14 -14.14 -9.77
N ASP A 55 -9.29 -12.94 -10.32
CA ASP A 55 -8.43 -12.44 -11.40
C ASP A 55 -7.32 -11.50 -10.91
N ALA A 56 -7.12 -11.40 -9.59
CA ALA A 56 -6.08 -10.56 -9.04
C ALA A 56 -4.69 -11.23 -9.16
N ASP A 57 -3.67 -10.46 -9.52
CA ASP A 57 -2.29 -10.92 -9.55
C ASP A 57 -1.58 -10.69 -8.22
N ILE A 58 -1.97 -9.63 -7.49
CA ILE A 58 -1.46 -9.31 -6.16
C ILE A 58 -2.51 -8.60 -5.32
N LEU A 59 -2.58 -8.97 -4.03
CA LEU A 59 -3.41 -8.32 -3.02
C LEU A 59 -2.54 -7.58 -2.01
N LEU A 60 -2.76 -6.30 -1.86
CA LEU A 60 -2.26 -5.48 -0.77
C LEU A 60 -3.42 -5.15 0.16
N LEU A 61 -3.31 -5.42 1.46
CA LEU A 61 -4.37 -5.18 2.41
C LEU A 61 -3.83 -4.47 3.64
N LYS A 62 -4.45 -3.34 4.01
CA LYS A 62 -4.20 -2.64 5.27
C LYS A 62 -5.40 -2.77 6.19
N TRP A 63 -5.19 -3.40 7.33
CA TRP A 63 -6.21 -3.59 8.35
C TRP A 63 -5.79 -3.00 9.70
N MET A 64 -6.66 -2.17 10.27
CA MET A 64 -6.51 -1.65 11.64
C MET A 64 -7.74 -2.03 12.44
N GLY A 65 -7.53 -2.65 13.60
CA GLY A 65 -8.63 -3.05 14.48
C GLY A 65 -8.40 -4.41 15.16
N ALA A 66 -9.47 -5.11 15.49
CA ALA A 66 -9.49 -6.33 16.31
C ALA A 66 -8.99 -7.58 15.56
N GLY A 67 -7.74 -7.57 15.08
CA GLY A 67 -7.12 -8.76 14.49
C GLY A 67 -7.82 -9.28 13.22
N LEU A 68 -7.40 -10.46 12.77
CA LEU A 68 -7.95 -11.12 11.57
C LEU A 68 -9.04 -12.15 11.89
N ASP A 69 -9.54 -12.22 13.13
CA ASP A 69 -10.60 -13.16 13.53
C ASP A 69 -12.00 -12.63 13.21
N THR A 70 -12.19 -12.11 12.01
CA THR A 70 -13.51 -11.70 11.52
C THR A 70 -14.09 -12.72 10.53
N PRO A 71 -15.42 -12.76 10.33
CA PRO A 71 -16.04 -13.62 9.32
C PRO A 71 -15.48 -13.42 7.91
N PHE A 72 -15.09 -12.18 7.58
CA PHE A 72 -14.47 -11.84 6.30
C PHE A 72 -13.10 -12.52 6.14
N PHE A 73 -12.19 -12.37 7.10
CA PHE A 73 -10.86 -12.95 7.04
C PHE A 73 -10.85 -14.47 7.11
N LYS A 74 -11.79 -15.09 7.86
CA LYS A 74 -11.98 -16.55 7.89
C LYS A 74 -12.30 -17.13 6.51
N LYS A 75 -12.81 -16.34 5.58
CA LYS A 75 -13.06 -16.73 4.19
C LYS A 75 -11.95 -16.26 3.25
N LEU A 76 -11.47 -15.03 3.43
CA LEU A 76 -10.42 -14.44 2.60
C LEU A 76 -9.12 -15.27 2.65
N LEU A 77 -8.61 -15.56 3.84
CA LEU A 77 -7.31 -16.22 3.98
C LEU A 77 -7.26 -17.61 3.31
N PRO A 78 -8.23 -18.53 3.53
CA PRO A 78 -8.27 -19.78 2.79
C PRO A 78 -8.43 -19.59 1.28
N PHE A 79 -9.19 -18.58 0.85
CA PHE A 79 -9.40 -18.29 -0.55
C PHE A 79 -8.09 -17.89 -1.25
N ILE A 80 -7.37 -16.88 -0.74
CA ILE A 80 -6.12 -16.40 -1.35
C ILE A 80 -5.03 -17.47 -1.34
N LYS A 81 -4.97 -18.32 -0.29
CA LYS A 81 -4.05 -19.47 -0.22
C LYS A 81 -4.40 -20.54 -1.27
N LYS A 82 -5.67 -20.87 -1.43
CA LYS A 82 -6.15 -21.84 -2.43
C LYS A 82 -5.83 -21.39 -3.87
N HIS A 83 -5.98 -20.10 -4.15
CA HIS A 83 -5.71 -19.52 -5.47
C HIS A 83 -4.25 -19.13 -5.67
N GLN A 84 -3.38 -19.38 -4.69
CA GLN A 84 -1.94 -19.04 -4.72
C GLN A 84 -1.68 -17.58 -5.07
N LEU A 85 -2.60 -16.70 -4.64
CA LEU A 85 -2.47 -15.27 -4.86
C LEU A 85 -1.24 -14.73 -4.12
N ARG A 86 -0.49 -13.85 -4.75
CA ARG A 86 0.52 -13.06 -4.06
C ARG A 86 -0.16 -12.04 -3.17
N TYR A 87 0.25 -11.96 -1.92
CA TYR A 87 -0.36 -10.99 -1.01
C TYR A 87 0.61 -10.46 0.05
N TYR A 88 0.31 -9.25 0.49
CA TYR A 88 0.81 -8.67 1.72
C TYR A 88 -0.35 -8.06 2.51
N ILE A 89 -0.49 -8.48 3.75
CA ILE A 89 -1.51 -8.01 4.69
C ILE A 89 -0.80 -7.29 5.83
N ASP A 90 -0.99 -5.98 5.95
CA ASP A 90 -0.50 -5.16 7.06
C ASP A 90 -1.59 -5.10 8.15
N ALA A 91 -1.51 -6.01 9.11
CA ALA A 91 -2.43 -6.10 10.25
C ALA A 91 -1.65 -6.28 11.56
N ALA A 92 -2.05 -5.55 12.61
CA ALA A 92 -1.44 -5.68 13.91
C ALA A 92 -1.83 -6.99 14.60
N GLY A 93 -0.88 -7.61 15.32
CA GLY A 93 -1.14 -8.77 16.17
C GLY A 93 -1.19 -10.12 15.47
N THR A 94 -0.71 -10.20 14.23
CA THR A 94 -0.58 -11.45 13.47
C THR A 94 0.89 -11.67 13.10
N GLU A 95 1.34 -12.94 13.08
CA GLU A 95 2.69 -13.29 12.66
C GLU A 95 2.92 -12.90 11.18
N GLU A 96 4.09 -12.35 10.90
CA GLU A 96 4.42 -11.84 9.55
C GLU A 96 4.35 -12.93 8.47
N GLU A 97 4.76 -14.16 8.82
CA GLU A 97 4.75 -15.29 7.89
C GLU A 97 3.35 -15.67 7.39
N GLU A 98 2.33 -15.36 8.18
CA GLU A 98 0.93 -15.57 7.79
C GLU A 98 0.38 -14.45 6.91
N LEU A 99 1.06 -13.31 6.90
CA LEU A 99 0.61 -12.07 6.29
C LEU A 99 1.22 -11.79 4.92
N VAL A 100 2.11 -12.65 4.45
CA VAL A 100 2.79 -12.48 3.16
C VAL A 100 2.90 -13.81 2.40
N SER A 101 2.75 -13.76 1.09
CA SER A 101 2.99 -14.91 0.20
C SER A 101 3.41 -14.44 -1.20
N GLY A 102 4.41 -15.12 -1.76
CA GLY A 102 4.88 -14.90 -3.13
C GLY A 102 5.57 -13.55 -3.36
N ILE A 103 6.04 -12.90 -2.29
CA ILE A 103 6.76 -11.62 -2.33
C ILE A 103 8.11 -11.81 -1.64
N GLU A 104 9.19 -11.47 -2.32
CA GLU A 104 10.55 -11.55 -1.78
C GLU A 104 10.75 -10.54 -0.63
N LYS A 105 11.62 -10.88 0.33
CA LYS A 105 11.84 -10.05 1.52
C LYS A 105 12.20 -8.60 1.19
N ASN A 106 13.09 -8.36 0.23
CA ASN A 106 13.51 -7.02 -0.15
C ASN A 106 12.35 -6.21 -0.77
N ASP A 107 11.48 -6.87 -1.53
CA ASP A 107 10.31 -6.24 -2.12
C ASP A 107 9.26 -5.92 -1.06
N LEU A 108 9.09 -6.81 -0.09
CA LEU A 108 8.21 -6.60 1.05
C LEU A 108 8.62 -5.36 1.86
N GLU A 109 9.92 -5.20 2.17
CA GLU A 109 10.42 -4.03 2.91
C GLU A 109 10.16 -2.72 2.17
N LYS A 110 10.27 -2.70 0.84
CA LYS A 110 9.92 -1.51 0.04
C LYS A 110 8.41 -1.24 0.04
N LEU A 111 7.57 -2.27 -0.13
CA LEU A 111 6.11 -2.12 -0.04
C LEU A 111 5.69 -1.56 1.32
N LYS A 112 6.28 -2.07 2.41
CA LYS A 112 6.06 -1.55 3.78
C LYS A 112 6.45 -0.09 3.89
N ALA A 113 7.62 0.30 3.37
CA ALA A 113 8.12 1.67 3.45
C ALA A 113 7.22 2.65 2.68
N TYR A 114 6.79 2.34 1.44
CA TYR A 114 5.84 3.16 0.71
C TYR A 114 4.52 3.34 1.48
N ALA A 115 3.99 2.25 2.04
CA ALA A 115 2.74 2.28 2.81
C ALA A 115 2.89 3.06 4.13
N LEU A 116 4.03 2.93 4.82
CA LEU A 116 4.31 3.59 6.09
C LEU A 116 4.48 5.10 5.91
N TYR A 117 5.32 5.51 4.96
CA TYR A 117 5.67 6.91 4.77
C TYR A 117 4.52 7.72 4.16
N SER A 118 3.54 7.06 3.55
CA SER A 118 2.33 7.73 3.06
C SER A 118 2.60 8.83 2.01
N GLY A 119 1.58 9.59 1.67
CA GLY A 119 1.66 10.67 0.70
C GLY A 119 1.45 10.21 -0.75
N MET A 120 1.03 11.14 -1.61
CA MET A 120 0.62 10.84 -2.98
C MET A 120 1.71 10.12 -3.77
N LYS A 121 2.95 10.61 -3.70
CA LYS A 121 4.09 10.03 -4.41
C LYS A 121 4.35 8.58 -3.96
N ASN A 122 4.40 8.35 -2.63
CA ASN A 122 4.62 7.02 -2.09
C ASN A 122 3.47 6.06 -2.45
N TYR A 123 2.23 6.51 -2.46
CA TYR A 123 1.10 5.66 -2.86
C TYR A 123 1.10 5.33 -4.35
N ARG A 124 1.47 6.28 -5.21
CA ARG A 124 1.68 5.98 -6.63
C ARG A 124 2.78 4.93 -6.81
N ASN A 125 3.91 5.13 -6.15
CA ASN A 125 5.05 4.22 -6.22
C ASN A 125 4.74 2.85 -5.59
N LEU A 126 3.90 2.77 -4.55
CA LEU A 126 3.40 1.51 -4.00
C LEU A 126 2.70 0.65 -5.07
N PHE A 127 1.78 1.25 -5.82
CA PHE A 127 1.06 0.55 -6.89
C PHE A 127 1.98 0.17 -8.05
N LEU A 128 2.86 1.09 -8.48
CA LEU A 128 3.83 0.82 -9.54
C LEU A 128 4.81 -0.30 -9.13
N TYR A 129 5.26 -0.28 -7.87
CA TYR A 129 6.16 -1.29 -7.34
C TYR A 129 5.49 -2.67 -7.24
N ALA A 130 4.24 -2.72 -6.76
CA ALA A 130 3.45 -3.94 -6.73
C ALA A 130 3.27 -4.55 -8.14
N ASN A 131 2.97 -3.71 -9.14
CA ASN A 131 2.95 -4.14 -10.54
C ASN A 131 4.34 -4.55 -11.04
N GLY A 132 5.39 -3.86 -10.59
CA GLY A 132 6.79 -4.15 -10.91
C GLY A 132 7.24 -5.53 -10.45
N ILE A 133 6.87 -5.95 -9.25
CA ILE A 133 7.12 -7.32 -8.73
C ILE A 133 6.56 -8.38 -9.67
N LEU A 134 5.42 -8.12 -10.28
CA LEU A 134 4.75 -9.06 -11.21
C LEU A 134 5.37 -9.07 -12.60
N THR A 135 5.94 -7.94 -13.04
CA THR A 135 6.44 -7.73 -14.41
C THR A 135 7.96 -7.71 -14.51
N GLY A 136 8.68 -7.81 -13.38
CA GLY A 136 10.14 -7.70 -13.33
C GLY A 136 10.66 -6.26 -13.48
N LYS A 137 9.81 -5.24 -13.37
CA LYS A 137 10.14 -3.81 -13.53
C LYS A 137 10.07 -3.08 -12.19
N THR A 138 11.03 -3.34 -11.31
CA THR A 138 11.09 -2.76 -9.96
C THR A 138 12.00 -1.53 -9.84
N ASP A 139 12.44 -0.96 -10.97
CA ASP A 139 13.20 0.31 -10.99
C ASP A 139 12.25 1.49 -10.77
N ILE A 140 11.74 1.56 -9.55
CA ILE A 140 10.85 2.61 -9.07
C ILE A 140 11.62 3.42 -8.03
N GLU A 141 11.40 4.74 -8.06
CA GLU A 141 12.02 5.66 -7.11
C GLU A 141 11.80 5.19 -5.67
N LEU A 142 12.86 5.25 -4.84
CA LEU A 142 12.78 4.81 -3.45
C LEU A 142 11.71 5.56 -2.66
N PRO A 143 11.15 4.93 -1.62
CA PRO A 143 10.15 5.59 -0.77
C PRO A 143 10.69 6.87 -0.16
N ASP A 144 9.97 7.98 -0.34
CA ASP A 144 10.28 9.23 0.33
C ASP A 144 10.05 9.09 1.84
N PRO A 145 11.06 9.32 2.68
CA PRO A 145 10.93 9.14 4.12
C PRO A 145 9.94 10.14 4.71
N MET A 146 9.16 9.69 5.68
CA MET A 146 8.35 10.56 6.52
C MET A 146 9.20 11.03 7.71
N TYR A 147 9.34 12.33 7.86
CA TYR A 147 10.00 12.90 9.02
C TYR A 147 9.01 12.99 10.20
N TRP A 148 9.34 12.33 11.31
CA TRP A 148 8.53 12.36 12.54
C TRP A 148 8.58 13.72 13.23
N SER A 149 9.69 14.44 13.04
CA SER A 149 9.84 15.83 13.45
C SER A 149 10.61 16.58 12.38
N ALA A 150 10.17 17.78 12.05
CA ALA A 150 10.82 18.62 11.08
C ALA A 150 10.57 20.10 11.40
N ILE A 151 11.53 20.95 11.05
CA ILE A 151 11.41 22.40 11.16
C ILE A 151 10.86 22.91 9.84
N TYR A 152 9.69 23.54 9.89
CA TYR A 152 9.07 24.18 8.75
C TYR A 152 9.30 25.69 8.79
N HIS A 153 9.77 26.25 7.69
CA HIS A 153 9.84 27.68 7.50
C HIS A 153 8.97 28.08 6.29
N PRO A 154 8.05 29.06 6.40
CA PRO A 154 7.09 29.37 5.33
C PRO A 154 7.70 29.76 3.98
N LYS A 155 8.92 30.30 3.99
CA LYS A 155 9.64 30.72 2.78
C LYS A 155 10.60 29.66 2.23
N ALA A 156 10.83 28.58 2.96
CA ALA A 156 11.73 27.51 2.51
C ALA A 156 11.02 26.58 1.52
N LYS A 157 11.75 26.09 0.54
CA LYS A 157 11.27 25.10 -0.42
C LYS A 157 11.38 23.65 0.10
N THR A 158 11.97 23.46 1.27
CA THR A 158 12.21 22.18 1.90
C THR A 158 11.95 22.24 3.39
N VAL A 159 11.80 21.10 4.02
CA VAL A 159 11.75 20.96 5.48
C VAL A 159 13.14 20.57 6.00
N TYR A 160 13.49 21.07 7.16
CA TYR A 160 14.77 20.75 7.81
C TYR A 160 14.53 19.70 8.89
N THR A 161 15.42 18.71 8.95
CA THR A 161 15.29 17.59 9.89
C THR A 161 16.00 17.84 11.21
N ASP A 162 16.85 18.86 11.25
CA ASP A 162 17.58 19.27 12.46
C ASP A 162 17.81 20.79 12.50
N LEU A 163 18.09 21.31 13.68
CA LEU A 163 18.27 22.73 13.92
C LEU A 163 19.55 23.30 13.26
N ALA A 164 20.59 22.50 13.12
CA ALA A 164 21.84 22.95 12.51
C ALA A 164 21.65 23.19 11.01
N ALA A 165 20.97 22.29 10.30
CA ALA A 165 20.61 22.46 8.89
C ALA A 165 19.72 23.68 8.67
N TYR A 166 18.76 23.93 9.58
CA TYR A 166 17.91 25.12 9.54
C TYR A 166 18.72 26.39 9.71
N SER A 167 19.58 26.47 10.75
CA SER A 167 20.38 27.66 11.06
C SER A 167 21.36 28.00 9.92
N THR A 168 21.97 26.98 9.27
CA THR A 168 22.86 27.18 8.14
C THR A 168 22.13 27.77 6.93
N ALA A 169 20.91 27.35 6.68
CA ALA A 169 20.09 27.86 5.56
C ALA A 169 19.58 29.29 5.80
N GLU A 170 19.35 29.70 7.04
CA GLU A 170 18.90 31.06 7.40
C GLU A 170 20.05 32.09 7.36
N THR A 171 21.29 31.63 7.47
CA THR A 171 22.47 32.50 7.45
C THR A 171 23.15 32.62 6.08
N ALA A 172 22.68 31.87 5.08
CA ALA A 172 23.15 31.89 3.70
C ALA A 172 22.20 32.72 2.79
#